data_8637682a91bb6aac4d496c1d28e7b9f0
#
_entry.id   8637682a91bb6aac4d496c1d28e7b9f0
#
_cell.length_a   1.000
_cell.length_b   1.000
_cell.length_c   1.000
_cell.angle_alpha   90.00
_cell.angle_beta   90.00
_cell.angle_gamma   90.00
#
_symmetry.space_group_name_H-M   'P 1'
#
loop_
_entity.id
_entity.type
_entity.pdbx_description
1 polymer ?
#
loop_
_entity_poly.entity_id
_entity_poly.type
_entity_poly.pdbx_seq_one_letter_code
_entity_poly.pdbx_strand_id
1 'polypeptide(L)'
;MQIPVFEVRSDGRENLIGALIMAAYYDIPEVTVYFNNKLFRGNRTIKVDNSSLEAFESPNMLPIAHMDIDIKVNYDSIFRSPSVAPFVIHDRLCRNVGLLRIFPSISIENVRASLQPPTEGVVLQTFGAGNMPSHRTDIIDELKKAIDRGCLIINCSQCVRGQVDVQYLTGKILYDIGVIPGSDMTTEAALTKLSYVLSKDCWGLSKKKAMMVKNIRGELTVTQPKPLRDIEIVSQIARFLHLNTSHELEFLRHAILPQLLCHAADSGNVELLRALRENGANLSAIDYNGR
;
A
#
# COMPACT_ATOMS: atom_id res chain seq x y z
N MET A 1 -21.58 -2.21 8.44
CA MET A 1 -22.91 -2.60 8.95
C MET A 1 -23.63 -3.35 7.87
N GLN A 2 -23.97 -4.61 8.10
CA GLN A 2 -24.71 -5.46 7.17
C GLN A 2 -26.22 -5.44 7.50
N ILE A 3 -26.56 -5.36 8.78
CA ILE A 3 -27.93 -5.32 9.25
C ILE A 3 -28.21 -3.89 9.75
N PRO A 4 -29.32 -3.26 9.33
CA PRO A 4 -29.67 -1.90 9.74
C PRO A 4 -29.62 -1.71 11.26
N VAL A 5 -29.21 -0.52 11.72
CA VAL A 5 -28.96 -0.27 13.16
C VAL A 5 -30.22 -0.38 14.03
N PHE A 6 -31.40 -0.19 13.47
CA PHE A 6 -32.69 -0.30 14.17
C PHE A 6 -33.21 -1.75 14.27
N GLU A 7 -32.60 -2.70 13.59
CA GLU A 7 -32.94 -4.10 13.72
C GLU A 7 -32.40 -4.68 15.04
N VAL A 8 -33.13 -5.63 15.62
CA VAL A 8 -32.76 -6.27 16.92
C VAL A 8 -31.41 -6.97 16.85
N ARG A 9 -31.05 -7.52 15.70
CA ARG A 9 -29.79 -8.24 15.45
C ARG A 9 -28.79 -7.40 14.66
N SER A 10 -28.75 -6.08 14.87
CA SER A 10 -27.83 -5.24 14.13
C SER A 10 -26.37 -5.46 14.57
N ASP A 11 -25.47 -5.63 13.59
CA ASP A 11 -24.01 -5.59 13.77
C ASP A 11 -23.48 -4.13 13.86
N GLY A 12 -24.34 -3.15 13.62
CA GLY A 12 -23.93 -1.74 13.50
C GLY A 12 -23.41 -1.16 14.78
N ARG A 13 -24.03 -1.50 15.93
CA ARG A 13 -23.64 -1.00 17.25
C ARG A 13 -22.25 -1.50 17.65
N GLU A 14 -22.00 -2.79 17.51
CA GLU A 14 -20.72 -3.41 17.84
C GLU A 14 -19.59 -2.88 16.95
N ASN A 15 -19.85 -2.77 15.65
CA ASN A 15 -18.86 -2.20 14.72
C ASN A 15 -18.55 -0.73 15.03
N LEU A 16 -19.55 0.08 15.42
CA LEU A 16 -19.33 1.47 15.78
C LEU A 16 -18.53 1.62 17.08
N ILE A 17 -18.93 0.88 18.13
CA ILE A 17 -18.24 0.92 19.43
C ILE A 17 -16.80 0.44 19.27
N GLY A 18 -16.58 -0.69 18.60
CA GLY A 18 -15.24 -1.20 18.35
C GLY A 18 -14.36 -0.22 17.56
N ALA A 19 -14.92 0.43 16.54
CA ALA A 19 -14.19 1.45 15.78
C ALA A 19 -13.79 2.65 16.65
N LEU A 20 -14.69 3.12 17.55
CA LEU A 20 -14.40 4.21 18.48
C LEU A 20 -13.34 3.83 19.51
N ILE A 21 -13.37 2.61 20.04
CA ILE A 21 -12.34 2.11 20.97
C ILE A 21 -10.97 2.10 20.26
N MET A 22 -10.90 1.54 19.05
CA MET A 22 -9.64 1.51 18.29
C MET A 22 -9.11 2.91 18.00
N ALA A 23 -9.98 3.83 17.60
CA ALA A 23 -9.58 5.21 17.29
C ALA A 23 -9.14 6.01 18.53
N ALA A 24 -9.73 5.74 19.71
CA ALA A 24 -9.48 6.52 20.91
C ALA A 24 -8.26 6.04 21.72
N TYR A 25 -7.98 4.74 21.72
CA TYR A 25 -6.99 4.15 22.63
C TYR A 25 -5.73 3.61 21.95
N TYR A 26 -5.73 3.49 20.62
CA TYR A 26 -4.61 2.90 19.89
C TYR A 26 -4.00 3.89 18.90
N ASP A 27 -2.68 4.10 18.98
CA ASP A 27 -1.95 4.97 18.05
C ASP A 27 -1.67 4.23 16.74
N ILE A 28 -2.66 4.26 15.85
CA ILE A 28 -2.59 3.69 14.50
C ILE A 28 -2.80 4.83 13.50
N PRO A 29 -1.71 5.44 12.97
CA PRO A 29 -1.79 6.62 12.10
C PRO A 29 -2.18 6.24 10.66
N GLU A 30 -3.23 5.43 10.51
CA GLU A 30 -3.72 4.94 9.22
C GLU A 30 -5.24 5.13 9.11
N VAL A 31 -5.74 5.23 7.89
CA VAL A 31 -7.16 5.09 7.61
C VAL A 31 -7.52 3.61 7.58
N THR A 32 -8.39 3.20 8.48
CA THR A 32 -8.71 1.80 8.73
C THR A 32 -10.20 1.51 8.59
N VAL A 33 -10.53 0.24 8.35
CA VAL A 33 -11.89 -0.31 8.38
C VAL A 33 -11.96 -1.25 9.57
N TYR A 34 -12.81 -0.90 10.56
CA TYR A 34 -13.17 -1.82 11.63
C TYR A 34 -14.45 -2.55 11.29
N PHE A 35 -14.40 -3.85 11.27
CA PHE A 35 -15.56 -4.68 10.96
C PHE A 35 -15.42 -6.09 11.55
N ASN A 36 -16.49 -6.61 12.17
CA ASN A 36 -16.54 -7.95 12.73
C ASN A 36 -15.29 -8.27 13.57
N ASN A 37 -15.03 -7.45 14.59
CA ASN A 37 -13.91 -7.59 15.54
C ASN A 37 -12.50 -7.57 14.92
N LYS A 38 -12.37 -7.07 13.68
CA LYS A 38 -11.09 -6.96 13.00
C LYS A 38 -10.86 -5.53 12.52
N LEU A 39 -9.62 -5.06 12.65
CA LEU A 39 -9.19 -3.78 12.12
C LEU A 39 -8.32 -4.02 10.90
N PHE A 40 -8.77 -3.55 9.75
CA PHE A 40 -8.07 -3.70 8.48
C PHE A 40 -7.50 -2.36 8.02
N ARG A 41 -6.36 -2.38 7.30
CA ARG A 41 -5.89 -1.20 6.56
C ARG A 41 -6.87 -0.89 5.43
N GLY A 42 -7.39 0.33 5.35
CA GLY A 42 -8.46 0.71 4.42
C GLY A 42 -8.13 0.44 2.95
N ASN A 43 -6.90 0.77 2.52
CA ASN A 43 -6.47 0.56 1.14
C ASN A 43 -6.01 -0.88 0.82
N ARG A 44 -6.18 -1.81 1.75
CA ARG A 44 -5.95 -3.25 1.56
C ARG A 44 -7.23 -4.08 1.69
N THR A 45 -8.35 -3.41 1.95
CA THR A 45 -9.62 -4.03 2.32
C THR A 45 -10.59 -4.01 1.15
N ILE A 46 -11.27 -5.12 0.96
CA ILE A 46 -12.36 -5.26 -0.02
C ILE A 46 -13.60 -5.82 0.67
N LYS A 47 -14.78 -5.53 0.10
CA LYS A 47 -16.02 -6.19 0.50
C LYS A 47 -16.18 -7.48 -0.29
N VAL A 48 -16.10 -8.62 0.40
CA VAL A 48 -16.12 -9.96 -0.23
C VAL A 48 -17.49 -10.62 -0.18
N ASP A 49 -18.35 -10.20 0.74
CA ASP A 49 -19.67 -10.82 0.95
C ASP A 49 -20.72 -9.75 1.31
N ASN A 50 -21.92 -9.91 0.81
CA ASN A 50 -23.07 -9.04 1.09
C ASN A 50 -24.13 -9.73 1.97
N SER A 51 -23.95 -10.99 2.30
CA SER A 51 -24.91 -11.82 3.05
C SER A 51 -24.37 -12.30 4.40
N SER A 52 -23.03 -12.25 4.60
CA SER A 52 -22.37 -12.63 5.84
C SER A 52 -22.02 -11.44 6.71
N LEU A 53 -21.90 -11.65 8.03
CA LEU A 53 -21.31 -10.66 8.93
C LEU A 53 -19.78 -10.55 8.77
N GLU A 54 -19.14 -11.52 8.15
CA GLU A 54 -17.74 -11.44 7.69
C GLU A 54 -17.65 -10.83 6.28
N ALA A 55 -18.15 -9.60 6.14
CA ALA A 55 -18.33 -8.96 4.84
C ALA A 55 -17.09 -8.33 4.25
N PHE A 56 -16.08 -8.01 5.07
CA PHE A 56 -14.85 -7.36 4.65
C PHE A 56 -13.64 -8.24 4.92
N GLU A 57 -12.71 -8.22 3.99
CA GLU A 57 -11.44 -8.95 4.09
C GLU A 57 -10.28 -8.11 3.54
N SER A 58 -9.09 -8.34 4.07
CA SER A 58 -7.84 -7.87 3.50
C SER A 58 -7.11 -9.07 2.89
N PRO A 59 -7.25 -9.31 1.56
CA PRO A 59 -6.85 -10.59 0.95
C PRO A 59 -5.35 -10.88 1.04
N ASN A 60 -4.53 -9.84 0.93
CA ASN A 60 -3.08 -9.93 0.84
C ASN A 60 -2.35 -9.35 2.06
N MET A 61 -3.07 -9.09 3.14
CA MET A 61 -2.50 -8.56 4.38
C MET A 61 -3.33 -9.02 5.58
N LEU A 62 -2.68 -9.42 6.66
CA LEU A 62 -3.37 -9.73 7.91
C LEU A 62 -4.01 -8.47 8.50
N PRO A 63 -5.10 -8.60 9.27
CA PRO A 63 -5.66 -7.50 10.04
C PRO A 63 -4.61 -6.83 10.94
N ILE A 64 -4.69 -5.51 11.08
CA ILE A 64 -3.83 -4.73 11.99
C ILE A 64 -4.14 -5.07 13.44
N ALA A 65 -5.42 -5.32 13.76
CA ALA A 65 -5.81 -5.72 15.11
C ALA A 65 -7.01 -6.68 15.09
N HIS A 66 -7.11 -7.45 16.17
CA HIS A 66 -8.24 -8.29 16.50
C HIS A 66 -8.78 -7.89 17.89
N MET A 67 -10.09 -7.73 17.99
CA MET A 67 -10.79 -7.44 19.23
C MET A 67 -11.54 -8.68 19.69
N ASP A 68 -10.87 -9.51 20.49
CA ASP A 68 -11.45 -10.67 21.17
C ASP A 68 -11.74 -10.28 22.64
N ILE A 69 -11.53 -11.18 23.59
CA ILE A 69 -11.51 -10.85 25.02
C ILE A 69 -10.42 -9.80 25.28
N ASP A 70 -9.24 -10.03 24.69
CA ASP A 70 -8.14 -9.07 24.69
C ASP A 70 -8.00 -8.45 23.30
N ILE A 71 -7.65 -7.17 23.25
CA ILE A 71 -7.35 -6.47 21.99
C ILE A 71 -5.89 -6.73 21.62
N LYS A 72 -5.68 -7.43 20.52
CA LYS A 72 -4.35 -7.77 20.00
C LYS A 72 -4.03 -6.90 18.79
N VAL A 73 -3.04 -6.02 18.91
CA VAL A 73 -2.57 -5.15 17.82
C VAL A 73 -1.25 -5.68 17.27
N ASN A 74 -1.17 -5.82 15.95
CA ASN A 74 0.07 -6.14 15.24
C ASN A 74 0.80 -4.84 14.89
N TYR A 75 1.58 -4.33 15.84
CA TYR A 75 2.32 -3.07 15.68
C TYR A 75 3.35 -3.09 14.55
N ASP A 76 3.89 -4.26 14.20
CA ASP A 76 4.86 -4.41 13.11
C ASP A 76 4.25 -4.17 11.73
N SER A 77 2.95 -4.37 11.59
CA SER A 77 2.25 -4.14 10.33
C SER A 77 1.74 -2.72 10.15
N ILE A 78 1.80 -1.87 11.18
CA ILE A 78 1.36 -0.48 11.09
C ILE A 78 2.28 0.32 10.16
N PHE A 79 1.69 0.95 9.16
CA PHE A 79 2.42 1.82 8.24
C PHE A 79 2.60 3.20 8.86
N ARG A 80 3.85 3.53 9.19
CA ARG A 80 4.23 4.87 9.66
C ARG A 80 4.94 5.60 8.53
N SER A 81 4.55 6.86 8.30
CA SER A 81 5.24 7.69 7.30
C SER A 81 6.70 7.88 7.72
N PRO A 82 7.66 7.63 6.81
CA PRO A 82 9.08 7.90 7.10
C PRO A 82 9.43 9.39 7.08
N SER A 83 8.48 10.24 6.74
CA SER A 83 8.69 11.69 6.57
C SER A 83 7.99 12.48 7.66
N VAL A 84 8.75 13.37 8.33
CA VAL A 84 8.22 14.40 9.24
C VAL A 84 7.85 15.64 8.42
N ALA A 85 6.89 15.49 7.52
CA ALA A 85 6.36 16.62 6.75
C ALA A 85 5.09 17.18 7.44
N PRO A 86 4.79 18.47 7.27
CA PRO A 86 3.53 19.03 7.73
C PRO A 86 2.34 18.26 7.12
N PHE A 87 1.28 18.11 7.91
CA PHE A 87 0.04 17.50 7.42
C PHE A 87 -0.58 18.40 6.33
N VAL A 88 -0.73 17.84 5.14
CA VAL A 88 -1.32 18.53 3.98
C VAL A 88 -2.42 17.67 3.39
N ILE A 89 -3.58 18.26 3.21
CA ILE A 89 -4.71 17.62 2.54
C ILE A 89 -4.57 17.82 1.02
N HIS A 90 -4.73 16.72 0.26
CA HIS A 90 -4.88 16.75 -1.18
C HIS A 90 -6.27 16.23 -1.53
N ASP A 91 -7.14 17.13 -1.94
CA ASP A 91 -8.57 16.92 -2.18
C ASP A 91 -8.93 16.64 -3.65
N ARG A 92 -7.94 16.62 -4.54
CA ARG A 92 -8.13 16.38 -5.97
C ARG A 92 -7.88 14.94 -6.34
N LEU A 93 -8.76 14.40 -7.16
CA LEU A 93 -8.63 13.10 -7.78
C LEU A 93 -8.90 13.22 -9.28
N CYS A 94 -8.06 12.61 -10.12
CA CYS A 94 -8.33 12.51 -11.55
C CYS A 94 -9.51 11.56 -11.77
N ARG A 95 -10.53 12.00 -12.50
CA ARG A 95 -11.72 11.19 -12.82
C ARG A 95 -11.58 10.42 -14.12
N ASN A 96 -10.58 10.73 -14.93
CA ASN A 96 -10.32 10.11 -16.23
C ASN A 96 -9.57 8.79 -16.07
N VAL A 97 -10.02 7.95 -15.13
CA VAL A 97 -9.47 6.61 -14.86
C VAL A 97 -10.53 5.55 -15.10
N GLY A 98 -10.10 4.40 -15.61
CA GLY A 98 -10.99 3.31 -15.97
C GLY A 98 -10.50 1.95 -15.48
N LEU A 99 -11.37 0.98 -15.59
CA LEU A 99 -11.10 -0.43 -15.33
C LEU A 99 -11.33 -1.23 -16.61
N LEU A 100 -10.32 -1.95 -17.07
CA LEU A 100 -10.42 -2.88 -18.19
C LEU A 100 -10.14 -4.30 -17.72
N ARG A 101 -11.18 -5.14 -17.68
CA ARG A 101 -11.06 -6.55 -17.34
C ARG A 101 -10.94 -7.40 -18.59
N ILE A 102 -9.86 -8.16 -18.70
CA ILE A 102 -9.65 -9.09 -19.81
C ILE A 102 -10.46 -10.36 -19.59
N PHE A 103 -11.15 -10.82 -20.64
CA PHE A 103 -11.82 -12.10 -20.69
C PHE A 103 -11.65 -12.73 -22.09
N PRO A 104 -11.82 -14.07 -22.26
CA PRO A 104 -11.39 -14.78 -23.47
C PRO A 104 -11.93 -14.23 -24.79
N SER A 105 -13.16 -13.75 -24.84
CA SER A 105 -13.83 -13.27 -26.06
C SER A 105 -13.99 -11.75 -26.10
N ILE A 106 -13.18 -11.01 -25.37
CA ILE A 106 -13.24 -9.54 -25.39
C ILE A 106 -12.98 -9.00 -26.81
N SER A 107 -13.87 -8.14 -27.30
CA SER A 107 -13.70 -7.50 -28.60
C SER A 107 -12.66 -6.38 -28.54
N ILE A 108 -12.01 -6.15 -29.67
CA ILE A 108 -11.01 -5.07 -29.77
C ILE A 108 -11.67 -3.69 -29.65
N GLU A 109 -12.93 -3.55 -30.06
CA GLU A 109 -13.70 -2.33 -29.95
C GLU A 109 -13.93 -1.95 -28.47
N ASN A 110 -14.22 -2.93 -27.58
CA ASN A 110 -14.35 -2.70 -26.15
C ASN A 110 -13.01 -2.24 -25.53
N VAL A 111 -11.90 -2.83 -25.96
CA VAL A 111 -10.57 -2.43 -25.51
C VAL A 111 -10.29 -0.98 -25.95
N ARG A 112 -10.51 -0.66 -27.23
CA ARG A 112 -10.35 0.69 -27.77
C ARG A 112 -11.20 1.71 -27.03
N ALA A 113 -12.48 1.43 -26.83
CA ALA A 113 -13.39 2.32 -26.11
C ALA A 113 -12.91 2.64 -24.70
N SER A 114 -12.34 1.64 -24.00
CA SER A 114 -11.81 1.83 -22.64
C SER A 114 -10.52 2.63 -22.57
N LEU A 115 -9.76 2.66 -23.68
CA LEU A 115 -8.43 3.29 -23.73
C LEU A 115 -8.44 4.67 -24.39
N GLN A 116 -9.51 5.07 -25.09
CA GLN A 116 -9.59 6.35 -25.81
C GLN A 116 -9.67 7.57 -24.88
N PRO A 117 -9.24 8.74 -25.32
CA PRO A 117 -9.48 9.99 -24.61
C PRO A 117 -10.97 10.16 -24.24
N PRO A 118 -11.29 10.69 -23.06
CA PRO A 118 -10.40 11.41 -22.14
C PRO A 118 -9.65 10.54 -21.12
N THR A 119 -9.60 9.21 -21.29
CA THR A 119 -8.95 8.29 -20.36
C THR A 119 -7.44 8.57 -20.25
N GLU A 120 -6.98 8.89 -19.05
CA GLU A 120 -5.59 9.17 -18.69
C GLU A 120 -4.93 8.00 -17.95
N GLY A 121 -5.72 7.12 -17.37
CA GLY A 121 -5.23 5.94 -16.65
C GLY A 121 -6.21 4.78 -16.65
N VAL A 122 -5.68 3.56 -16.67
CA VAL A 122 -6.48 2.33 -16.67
C VAL A 122 -5.88 1.31 -15.72
N VAL A 123 -6.70 0.71 -14.88
CA VAL A 123 -6.36 -0.54 -14.20
C VAL A 123 -6.76 -1.69 -15.10
N LEU A 124 -5.76 -2.44 -15.57
CA LEU A 124 -5.92 -3.62 -16.40
C LEU A 124 -5.99 -4.85 -15.51
N GLN A 125 -7.14 -5.52 -15.48
CA GLN A 125 -7.29 -6.77 -14.76
C GLN A 125 -7.00 -7.95 -15.70
N THR A 126 -5.93 -8.68 -15.39
CA THR A 126 -5.47 -9.84 -16.16
C THR A 126 -5.59 -11.15 -15.36
N PHE A 127 -5.34 -12.28 -16.00
CA PHE A 127 -5.50 -13.60 -15.40
C PHE A 127 -4.35 -13.93 -14.44
N GLY A 128 -4.66 -14.65 -13.35
CA GLY A 128 -3.68 -15.24 -12.42
C GLY A 128 -2.59 -14.26 -11.98
N ALA A 129 -1.34 -14.59 -12.24
CA ALA A 129 -0.17 -13.78 -11.87
C ALA A 129 0.12 -12.60 -12.80
N GLY A 130 -0.85 -12.11 -13.55
CA GLY A 130 -0.69 -10.95 -14.42
C GLY A 130 -0.63 -11.28 -15.91
N ASN A 131 -1.23 -12.39 -16.33
CA ASN A 131 -1.15 -12.91 -17.70
C ASN A 131 -2.33 -12.50 -18.57
N MET A 132 -2.09 -12.40 -19.87
CA MET A 132 -3.11 -12.27 -20.90
C MET A 132 -2.78 -13.21 -22.08
N PRO A 133 -3.78 -13.51 -22.96
CA PRO A 133 -3.50 -14.34 -24.11
C PRO A 133 -2.46 -13.71 -25.05
N SER A 134 -1.30 -14.34 -25.18
CA SER A 134 -0.15 -13.84 -25.95
C SER A 134 -0.41 -13.71 -27.46
N HIS A 135 -1.38 -14.46 -27.97
CA HIS A 135 -1.79 -14.38 -29.38
C HIS A 135 -2.67 -13.16 -29.72
N ARG A 136 -3.16 -12.43 -28.71
CA ARG A 136 -3.99 -11.23 -28.87
C ARG A 136 -3.09 -9.99 -29.06
N THR A 137 -2.29 -9.99 -30.14
CA THR A 137 -1.41 -8.87 -30.50
C THR A 137 -2.19 -7.58 -30.75
N ASP A 138 -3.44 -7.69 -31.24
CA ASP A 138 -4.37 -6.59 -31.43
C ASP A 138 -4.60 -5.80 -30.13
N ILE A 139 -4.78 -6.48 -28.98
CA ILE A 139 -4.93 -5.83 -27.69
C ILE A 139 -3.62 -5.18 -27.24
N ILE A 140 -2.50 -5.87 -27.42
CA ILE A 140 -1.16 -5.35 -27.05
C ILE A 140 -0.87 -4.07 -27.80
N ASP A 141 -1.20 -4.00 -29.09
CA ASP A 141 -1.00 -2.81 -29.94
C ASP A 141 -1.86 -1.62 -29.44
N GLU A 142 -3.10 -1.84 -29.05
CA GLU A 142 -3.96 -0.78 -28.52
C GLU A 142 -3.48 -0.29 -27.13
N LEU A 143 -3.03 -1.20 -26.26
CA LEU A 143 -2.40 -0.83 -24.98
C LEU A 143 -1.14 0.03 -25.21
N LYS A 144 -0.29 -0.37 -26.16
CA LYS A 144 0.92 0.38 -26.51
C LYS A 144 0.59 1.77 -27.03
N LYS A 145 -0.37 1.91 -27.95
CA LYS A 145 -0.85 3.22 -28.46
C LYS A 145 -1.32 4.12 -27.30
N ALA A 146 -2.04 3.58 -26.34
CA ALA A 146 -2.49 4.34 -25.17
C ALA A 146 -1.31 4.79 -24.30
N ILE A 147 -0.33 3.92 -24.06
CA ILE A 147 0.89 4.24 -23.30
C ILE A 147 1.73 5.30 -24.01
N ASP A 148 1.91 5.20 -25.32
CA ASP A 148 2.66 6.16 -26.13
C ASP A 148 2.00 7.55 -26.12
N ARG A 149 0.67 7.61 -25.97
CA ARG A 149 -0.09 8.85 -25.75
C ARG A 149 0.08 9.42 -24.33
N GLY A 150 0.64 8.67 -23.39
CA GLY A 150 0.84 9.07 -21.99
C GLY A 150 -0.17 8.48 -20.99
N CYS A 151 -1.05 7.58 -21.42
CA CYS A 151 -1.95 6.88 -20.51
C CYS A 151 -1.16 5.93 -19.58
N LEU A 152 -1.44 5.97 -18.29
CA LEU A 152 -0.86 5.04 -17.32
C LEU A 152 -1.71 3.78 -17.22
N ILE A 153 -1.11 2.63 -17.50
CA ILE A 153 -1.80 1.33 -17.41
C ILE A 153 -1.16 0.51 -16.29
N ILE A 154 -1.98 0.11 -15.31
CA ILE A 154 -1.56 -0.66 -14.13
C ILE A 154 -2.14 -2.05 -14.23
N ASN A 155 -1.29 -3.07 -14.20
CA ASN A 155 -1.72 -4.46 -14.26
C ASN A 155 -2.03 -5.01 -12.86
N CYS A 156 -3.26 -5.43 -12.62
CA CYS A 156 -3.69 -6.11 -11.40
C CYS A 156 -4.23 -7.49 -11.72
N SER A 157 -4.17 -8.41 -10.75
CA SER A 157 -4.77 -9.73 -10.89
C SER A 157 -6.30 -9.64 -10.81
N GLN A 158 -6.98 -10.53 -11.54
CA GLN A 158 -8.42 -10.81 -11.35
C GLN A 158 -8.67 -11.67 -10.12
N CYS A 159 -7.64 -12.34 -9.60
CA CYS A 159 -7.74 -13.13 -8.39
C CYS A 159 -7.84 -12.20 -7.17
N VAL A 160 -8.68 -12.58 -6.23
CA VAL A 160 -8.87 -11.84 -4.98
C VAL A 160 -7.60 -11.86 -4.15
N ARG A 161 -6.87 -12.97 -4.15
CA ARG A 161 -5.60 -13.16 -3.43
C ARG A 161 -4.45 -13.40 -4.41
N GLY A 162 -3.27 -12.93 -4.02
CA GLY A 162 -2.04 -13.10 -4.80
C GLY A 162 -1.51 -11.77 -5.33
N GLN A 163 -0.50 -11.87 -6.13
CA GLN A 163 0.19 -10.70 -6.70
C GLN A 163 0.44 -10.88 -8.19
N VAL A 164 0.64 -9.78 -8.85
CA VAL A 164 1.14 -9.75 -10.23
C VAL A 164 2.67 -9.84 -10.19
N ASP A 165 3.23 -10.83 -10.88
CA ASP A 165 4.67 -11.07 -10.91
C ASP A 165 5.25 -10.79 -12.29
N VAL A 166 6.26 -9.91 -12.35
CA VAL A 166 6.97 -9.50 -13.58
C VAL A 166 7.84 -10.64 -14.14
N GLN A 167 8.18 -11.63 -13.32
CA GLN A 167 9.10 -12.72 -13.71
C GLN A 167 8.43 -13.78 -14.60
N TYR A 168 7.10 -13.83 -14.67
CA TYR A 168 6.41 -14.77 -15.55
C TYR A 168 6.53 -14.33 -17.02
N LEU A 169 7.08 -15.21 -17.84
CA LEU A 169 7.34 -15.00 -19.28
C LEU A 169 6.08 -14.54 -20.06
N THR A 170 4.92 -15.07 -19.73
CA THR A 170 3.66 -14.73 -20.40
C THR A 170 3.12 -13.34 -20.04
N GLY A 171 3.56 -12.76 -18.93
CA GLY A 171 3.27 -11.38 -18.55
C GLY A 171 4.30 -10.37 -19.05
N LYS A 172 5.51 -10.81 -19.41
CA LYS A 172 6.63 -9.95 -19.77
C LYS A 172 6.31 -8.98 -20.89
N ILE A 173 5.58 -9.43 -21.90
CA ILE A 173 5.19 -8.60 -23.04
C ILE A 173 4.43 -7.32 -22.64
N LEU A 174 3.62 -7.37 -21.58
CA LEU A 174 2.92 -6.20 -21.06
C LEU A 174 3.90 -5.17 -20.47
N TYR A 175 4.89 -5.65 -19.74
CA TYR A 175 5.89 -4.77 -19.12
C TYR A 175 6.86 -4.19 -20.12
N ASP A 176 7.20 -4.95 -21.18
CA ASP A 176 8.05 -4.49 -22.28
C ASP A 176 7.42 -3.33 -23.06
N ILE A 177 6.09 -3.27 -23.15
CA ILE A 177 5.37 -2.13 -23.76
C ILE A 177 5.14 -0.97 -22.78
N GLY A 178 5.46 -1.12 -21.48
CA GLY A 178 5.38 -0.05 -20.49
C GLY A 178 4.17 -0.11 -19.54
N VAL A 179 3.45 -1.22 -19.49
CA VAL A 179 2.45 -1.48 -18.44
C VAL A 179 3.15 -1.58 -17.08
N ILE A 180 2.56 -1.00 -16.05
CA ILE A 180 3.13 -0.96 -14.70
C ILE A 180 2.56 -2.11 -13.86
N PRO A 181 3.40 -2.91 -13.17
CA PRO A 181 2.90 -3.96 -12.28
C PRO A 181 2.19 -3.35 -11.05
N GLY A 182 0.99 -3.84 -10.75
CA GLY A 182 0.22 -3.45 -9.58
C GLY A 182 0.59 -4.21 -8.31
N SER A 183 1.54 -5.15 -8.39
CA SER A 183 1.93 -6.02 -7.27
C SER A 183 0.72 -6.74 -6.67
N ASP A 184 0.52 -6.66 -5.37
CA ASP A 184 -0.58 -7.26 -4.63
C ASP A 184 -1.68 -6.25 -4.23
N MET A 185 -1.71 -5.09 -4.89
CA MET A 185 -2.79 -4.12 -4.69
C MET A 185 -4.15 -4.72 -5.07
N THR A 186 -5.18 -4.38 -4.29
CA THR A 186 -6.55 -4.60 -4.73
C THR A 186 -6.87 -3.68 -5.92
N THR A 187 -7.85 -4.04 -6.72
CA THR A 187 -8.30 -3.20 -7.85
C THR A 187 -8.72 -1.80 -7.40
N GLU A 188 -9.42 -1.73 -6.27
CA GLU A 188 -9.89 -0.49 -5.66
C GLU A 188 -8.72 0.40 -5.22
N ALA A 189 -7.71 -0.21 -4.57
CA ALA A 189 -6.50 0.49 -4.19
C ALA A 189 -5.72 1.00 -5.40
N ALA A 190 -5.58 0.18 -6.45
CA ALA A 190 -4.92 0.57 -7.68
C ALA A 190 -5.63 1.72 -8.40
N LEU A 191 -6.98 1.67 -8.50
CA LEU A 191 -7.79 2.74 -9.09
C LEU A 191 -7.66 4.06 -8.31
N THR A 192 -7.80 4.00 -6.99
CA THR A 192 -7.71 5.21 -6.16
C THR A 192 -6.30 5.78 -6.14
N LYS A 193 -5.26 4.94 -6.10
CA LYS A 193 -3.86 5.37 -6.22
C LYS A 193 -3.58 6.01 -7.58
N LEU A 194 -4.06 5.39 -8.67
CA LEU A 194 -3.91 5.92 -10.02
C LEU A 194 -4.58 7.29 -10.16
N SER A 195 -5.81 7.42 -9.67
CA SER A 195 -6.56 8.68 -9.65
C SER A 195 -5.83 9.77 -8.85
N TYR A 196 -5.25 9.41 -7.69
CA TYR A 196 -4.44 10.31 -6.87
C TYR A 196 -3.14 10.73 -7.58
N VAL A 197 -2.41 9.79 -8.14
CA VAL A 197 -1.14 10.06 -8.81
C VAL A 197 -1.34 10.93 -10.07
N LEU A 198 -2.37 10.66 -10.85
CA LEU A 198 -2.71 11.45 -12.04
C LEU A 198 -3.11 12.88 -11.70
N SER A 199 -3.75 13.12 -10.56
CA SER A 199 -4.17 14.45 -10.12
C SER A 199 -3.02 15.37 -9.68
N LYS A 200 -1.78 14.87 -9.64
CA LYS A 200 -0.59 15.66 -9.28
C LYS A 200 -0.04 16.39 -10.51
N ASP A 201 -0.52 17.59 -10.77
CA ASP A 201 -0.13 18.41 -11.94
C ASP A 201 1.37 18.71 -11.98
N CYS A 202 2.00 18.85 -10.81
CA CYS A 202 3.45 19.11 -10.69
C CYS A 202 4.35 17.89 -10.94
N TRP A 203 3.77 16.70 -11.15
CA TRP A 203 4.54 15.48 -11.41
C TRP A 203 4.58 15.16 -12.90
N GLY A 204 5.78 15.11 -13.47
CA GLY A 204 5.97 14.57 -14.81
C GLY A 204 5.65 13.08 -14.90
N LEU A 205 5.46 12.58 -16.13
CA LEU A 205 5.04 11.20 -16.39
C LEU A 205 5.96 10.15 -15.74
N SER A 206 7.27 10.35 -15.78
CA SER A 206 8.26 9.43 -15.17
C SER A 206 8.09 9.35 -13.66
N LYS A 207 7.84 10.50 -12.99
CA LYS A 207 7.57 10.54 -11.56
C LYS A 207 6.25 9.85 -11.22
N LYS A 208 5.20 10.08 -12.01
CA LYS A 208 3.91 9.41 -11.85
C LYS A 208 4.06 7.88 -11.93
N LYS A 209 4.80 7.38 -12.94
CA LYS A 209 5.12 5.94 -13.07
C LYS A 209 5.85 5.40 -11.84
N ALA A 210 6.90 6.08 -11.39
CA ALA A 210 7.65 5.68 -10.20
C ALA A 210 6.78 5.64 -8.93
N MET A 211 5.85 6.59 -8.77
CA MET A 211 4.94 6.63 -7.63
C MET A 211 3.90 5.51 -7.65
N MET A 212 3.53 4.98 -8.82
CA MET A 212 2.63 3.80 -8.89
C MET A 212 3.28 2.54 -8.33
N VAL A 213 4.58 2.36 -8.54
CA VAL A 213 5.33 1.19 -8.02
C VAL A 213 5.72 1.35 -6.55
N LYS A 214 5.89 2.61 -6.09
CA LYS A 214 6.29 2.89 -4.71
C LYS A 214 5.12 2.65 -3.75
N ASN A 215 5.40 2.02 -2.61
CA ASN A 215 4.45 1.98 -1.48
C ASN A 215 4.33 3.38 -0.86
N ILE A 216 3.16 3.99 -0.97
CA ILE A 216 2.91 5.38 -0.50
C ILE A 216 2.23 5.37 0.87
N ARG A 217 1.25 4.48 1.07
CA ARG A 217 0.38 4.42 2.25
C ARG A 217 0.06 2.99 2.69
N GLY A 218 0.97 2.06 2.43
CA GLY A 218 0.77 0.66 2.79
C GLY A 218 -0.16 -0.11 1.85
N GLU A 219 -0.45 0.43 0.66
CA GLU A 219 -1.38 -0.16 -0.32
C GLU A 219 -0.84 -1.38 -1.06
N LEU A 220 0.47 -1.60 -1.03
CA LEU A 220 1.13 -2.76 -1.62
C LEU A 220 2.22 -3.31 -0.70
N THR A 221 2.53 -4.59 -0.83
CA THR A 221 3.63 -5.23 -0.10
C THR A 221 4.95 -4.96 -0.83
N VAL A 222 5.93 -4.46 -0.10
CA VAL A 222 7.29 -4.29 -0.62
C VAL A 222 8.07 -5.54 -0.33
N THR A 223 8.30 -6.36 -1.35
CA THR A 223 9.06 -7.63 -1.27
C THR A 223 10.58 -7.44 -1.32
N GLN A 224 11.07 -6.22 -1.29
CA GLN A 224 12.52 -6.06 -1.16
C GLN A 224 12.96 -6.62 0.19
N PRO A 225 13.99 -7.50 0.23
CA PRO A 225 14.64 -7.78 1.48
C PRO A 225 15.09 -6.42 2.02
N LYS A 226 14.45 -5.95 3.09
CA LYS A 226 15.05 -4.86 3.87
C LYS A 226 16.44 -5.37 4.19
N PRO A 227 17.51 -4.70 3.77
CA PRO A 227 18.81 -5.08 4.31
C PRO A 227 18.63 -5.08 5.82
N LEU A 228 19.04 -6.16 6.48
CA LEU A 228 19.15 -6.29 7.93
C LEU A 228 19.89 -5.05 8.41
N ARG A 229 19.17 -4.02 8.83
CA ARG A 229 19.74 -2.73 9.21
C ARG A 229 19.12 -2.34 10.53
N ASP A 230 19.91 -1.69 11.32
CA ASP A 230 19.80 -1.23 12.70
C ASP A 230 18.41 -0.85 13.24
N ILE A 231 17.41 -0.61 12.38
CA ILE A 231 16.01 -0.45 12.76
C ILE A 231 15.39 -1.77 13.23
N GLU A 232 15.83 -2.88 12.68
CA GLU A 232 15.40 -4.22 13.13
C GLU A 232 15.95 -4.49 14.53
N ILE A 233 17.14 -3.99 14.83
CA ILE A 233 17.74 -4.04 16.18
C ILE A 233 16.86 -3.24 17.17
N VAL A 234 16.44 -2.03 16.82
CA VAL A 234 15.55 -1.23 17.67
C VAL A 234 14.21 -1.95 17.88
N SER A 235 13.66 -2.54 16.83
CA SER A 235 12.41 -3.29 16.90
C SER A 235 12.56 -4.59 17.69
N GLN A 236 13.69 -5.29 17.56
CA GLN A 236 13.99 -6.50 18.34
C GLN A 236 14.22 -6.17 19.81
N ILE A 237 14.94 -5.09 20.12
CA ILE A 237 15.12 -4.62 21.49
C ILE A 237 13.78 -4.21 22.09
N ALA A 238 12.94 -3.51 21.33
CA ALA A 238 11.60 -3.13 21.78
C ALA A 238 10.74 -4.37 22.12
N ARG A 239 10.77 -5.39 21.28
CA ARG A 239 10.09 -6.67 21.53
C ARG A 239 10.64 -7.37 22.77
N PHE A 240 11.95 -7.41 22.91
CA PHE A 240 12.60 -8.03 24.08
C PHE A 240 12.25 -7.31 25.39
N LEU A 241 12.12 -5.98 25.34
CA LEU A 241 11.73 -5.16 26.49
C LEU A 241 10.20 -5.03 26.66
N HIS A 242 9.40 -5.71 25.81
CA HIS A 242 7.93 -5.63 25.80
C HIS A 242 7.38 -4.21 25.66
N LEU A 243 8.08 -3.34 24.91
CA LEU A 243 7.64 -1.97 24.65
C LEU A 243 6.59 -1.99 23.53
N ASN A 244 5.35 -1.64 23.85
CA ASN A 244 4.20 -1.79 22.96
C ASN A 244 3.57 -0.46 22.54
N THR A 245 3.95 0.64 23.16
CA THR A 245 3.40 1.97 22.83
C THR A 245 4.33 2.74 21.91
N SER A 246 3.75 3.61 21.07
CA SER A 246 4.50 4.49 20.18
C SER A 246 5.48 5.39 20.94
N HIS A 247 5.07 5.85 22.12
CA HIS A 247 5.89 6.70 22.97
C HIS A 247 7.13 5.97 23.50
N GLU A 248 6.99 4.72 23.92
CA GLU A 248 8.10 3.89 24.38
C GLU A 248 9.07 3.55 23.23
N LEU A 249 8.54 3.27 22.03
CA LEU A 249 9.34 3.04 20.83
C LEU A 249 10.10 4.29 20.39
N GLU A 250 9.47 5.45 20.50
CA GLU A 250 10.11 6.72 20.19
C GLU A 250 11.19 7.08 21.20
N PHE A 251 10.93 6.83 22.48
CA PHE A 251 11.93 6.95 23.53
C PHE A 251 13.15 6.03 23.30
N LEU A 252 12.90 4.77 22.94
CA LEU A 252 13.95 3.81 22.61
C LEU A 252 14.76 4.28 21.37
N ARG A 253 14.10 4.81 20.35
CA ARG A 253 14.76 5.40 19.18
C ARG A 253 15.65 6.57 19.57
N HIS A 254 15.15 7.48 20.37
CA HIS A 254 15.93 8.62 20.85
C HIS A 254 17.16 8.20 21.68
N ALA A 255 17.08 7.10 22.38
CA ALA A 255 18.18 6.58 23.16
C ALA A 255 19.24 5.85 22.31
N ILE A 256 18.83 5.12 21.26
CA ILE A 256 19.72 4.23 20.50
C ILE A 256 20.26 4.87 19.22
N LEU A 257 19.43 5.63 18.48
CA LEU A 257 19.84 6.18 17.18
C LEU A 257 21.07 7.10 17.25
N PRO A 258 21.25 7.96 18.26
CA PRO A 258 22.47 8.77 18.41
C PRO A 258 23.73 7.91 18.53
N GLN A 259 23.67 6.83 19.30
CA GLN A 259 24.82 5.94 19.53
C GLN A 259 25.19 5.17 18.25
N LEU A 260 24.19 4.69 17.52
CA LEU A 260 24.40 4.03 16.22
C LEU A 260 24.99 5.00 15.19
N LEU A 261 24.56 6.25 15.21
CA LEU A 261 25.04 7.30 14.32
C LEU A 261 26.52 7.62 14.58
N CYS A 262 26.90 7.81 15.85
CA CYS A 262 28.27 8.04 16.26
C CYS A 262 29.16 6.84 15.91
N HIS A 263 28.70 5.62 16.13
CA HIS A 263 29.43 4.41 15.75
C HIS A 263 29.59 4.29 14.22
N ALA A 264 28.55 4.59 13.45
CA ALA A 264 28.62 4.59 11.99
C ALA A 264 29.59 5.65 11.44
N ALA A 265 29.65 6.81 12.09
CA ALA A 265 30.60 7.87 11.76
C ALA A 265 32.04 7.47 12.07
N ASP A 266 32.28 6.90 13.25
CA ASP A 266 33.59 6.44 13.68
C ASP A 266 34.14 5.30 12.79
N SER A 267 33.25 4.39 12.39
CA SER A 267 33.57 3.27 11.47
C SER A 267 33.66 3.67 10.00
N GLY A 268 33.35 4.93 9.65
CA GLY A 268 33.33 5.40 8.26
C GLY A 268 32.24 4.75 7.39
N ASN A 269 31.21 4.17 7.99
CA ASN A 269 30.15 3.47 7.27
C ASN A 269 29.09 4.45 6.70
N VAL A 270 29.40 4.98 5.51
CA VAL A 270 28.57 5.98 4.83
C VAL A 270 27.17 5.43 4.47
N GLU A 271 27.05 4.15 4.15
CA GLU A 271 25.76 3.54 3.84
C GLU A 271 24.86 3.47 5.06
N LEU A 272 25.43 3.11 6.22
CA LEU A 272 24.74 3.10 7.49
C LEU A 272 24.29 4.50 7.90
N LEU A 273 25.17 5.50 7.75
CA LEU A 273 24.83 6.90 8.02
C LEU A 273 23.67 7.41 7.18
N ARG A 274 23.65 7.07 5.89
CA ARG A 274 22.52 7.40 5.00
C ARG A 274 21.23 6.73 5.45
N ALA A 275 21.29 5.44 5.78
CA ALA A 275 20.13 4.69 6.24
C ALA A 275 19.60 5.25 7.57
N LEU A 276 20.43 5.57 8.53
CA LEU A 276 20.03 6.18 9.80
C LEU A 276 19.36 7.54 9.60
N ARG A 277 19.94 8.39 8.72
CA ARG A 277 19.34 9.67 8.34
C ARG A 277 17.96 9.52 7.70
N GLU A 278 17.81 8.60 6.75
CA GLU A 278 16.52 8.31 6.08
C GLU A 278 15.46 7.83 7.06
N ASN A 279 15.86 7.30 8.20
CA ASN A 279 15.00 6.83 9.28
C ASN A 279 14.85 7.84 10.44
N GLY A 280 15.21 9.09 10.18
CA GLY A 280 14.95 10.20 11.11
C GLY A 280 16.00 10.42 12.19
N ALA A 281 17.18 9.79 12.08
CA ALA A 281 18.28 10.09 13.00
C ALA A 281 18.78 11.52 12.80
N ASN A 282 19.00 12.22 13.91
CA ASN A 282 19.55 13.58 13.89
C ASN A 282 21.06 13.53 13.68
N LEU A 283 21.53 13.98 12.51
CA LEU A 283 22.96 13.99 12.17
C LEU A 283 23.82 14.92 13.06
N SER A 284 23.18 15.79 13.82
CA SER A 284 23.85 16.65 14.82
C SER A 284 23.84 16.04 16.22
N ALA A 285 23.50 14.74 16.34
CA ALA A 285 23.56 14.05 17.62
C ALA A 285 25.02 13.97 18.09
N ILE A 286 25.23 14.20 19.38
CA ILE A 286 26.52 14.10 20.03
C ILE A 286 26.61 12.78 20.82
N ASP A 287 27.80 12.21 20.91
CA ASP A 287 28.05 11.04 21.74
C ASP A 287 28.08 11.43 23.24
N TYR A 288 28.24 10.41 24.09
CA TYR A 288 28.33 10.60 25.53
C TYR A 288 29.60 11.40 25.96
N ASN A 289 30.56 11.62 25.05
CA ASN A 289 31.74 12.47 25.26
C ASN A 289 31.55 13.90 24.73
N GLY A 290 30.39 14.22 24.18
CA GLY A 290 30.05 15.52 23.61
C GLY A 290 30.69 15.81 22.25
N ARG A 291 31.00 14.74 21.49
CA ARG A 291 31.58 14.83 20.14
C ARG A 291 30.51 14.63 19.08
#